data_7bac9421186916fc1909cc4f2974dead
#
_entry.id   7bac9421186916fc1909cc4f2974dead
#
_cell.length_a   1.000
_cell.length_b   1.000
_cell.length_c   1.000
_cell.angle_alpha   90.00
_cell.angle_beta   90.00
_cell.angle_gamma   90.00
#
_symmetry.space_group_name_H-M   'P 1'
#
loop_
_entity.id
_entity.type
_entity.pdbx_description
1 polymer ?
#
loop_
_entity_poly.entity_id
_entity_poly.type
_entity_poly.pdbx_seq_one_letter_code
_entity_poly.pdbx_strand_id
1 'polypeptide(L)'
;MTELTARQIKALETKKSLLEKGLELFHEKGFDNVTVESIAKACNVSKGAFYVHYSSKYDIFLEKFKDIDNFYLSFVPSIPTELSASEKIILFYQGQMTYLRDVLGKDFIRTIYTSALALTIDDDHYLTNQNRQLYQIIHSFVEEGIERNEFRQDFSANYISMLITRCMRGTIYDWIIFRDRLDPVVEIQSMTSAVLDGLKSTK
;
A
#
# COMPACT_ATOMS: atom_id res chain seq x y z
N MET A 1 27.96 -15.37 -4.00
CA MET A 1 26.57 -15.62 -3.53
C MET A 1 26.64 -16.79 -2.58
N THR A 2 26.33 -16.59 -1.30
CA THR A 2 26.40 -17.67 -0.29
C THR A 2 25.21 -18.59 -0.48
N GLU A 3 25.42 -19.87 -0.73
CA GLU A 3 24.34 -20.87 -0.82
C GLU A 3 23.58 -20.96 0.50
N LEU A 4 22.25 -20.99 0.41
CA LEU A 4 21.37 -21.14 1.58
C LEU A 4 21.54 -22.56 2.18
N THR A 5 21.61 -22.65 3.50
CA THR A 5 21.61 -23.96 4.16
C THR A 5 20.23 -24.62 4.06
N ALA A 6 20.20 -25.96 4.16
CA ALA A 6 18.94 -26.73 4.15
C ALA A 6 17.92 -26.23 5.20
N ARG A 7 18.41 -25.77 6.37
CA ARG A 7 17.57 -25.19 7.43
C ARG A 7 16.94 -23.85 6.99
N GLN A 8 17.71 -23.00 6.30
CA GLN A 8 17.21 -21.71 5.78
C GLN A 8 16.18 -21.94 4.66
N ILE A 9 16.44 -22.89 3.75
CA ILE A 9 15.49 -23.25 2.69
C ILE A 9 14.17 -23.71 3.31
N LYS A 10 14.20 -24.63 4.27
CA LYS A 10 13.00 -25.13 4.96
C LYS A 10 12.24 -24.02 5.69
N ALA A 11 12.95 -23.05 6.28
CA ALA A 11 12.32 -21.91 6.94
C ALA A 11 11.58 -21.00 5.93
N LEU A 12 12.17 -20.75 4.76
CA LEU A 12 11.53 -19.99 3.67
C LEU A 12 10.30 -20.72 3.11
N GLU A 13 10.39 -22.02 2.91
CA GLU A 13 9.26 -22.84 2.46
C GLU A 13 8.10 -22.81 3.48
N THR A 14 8.43 -22.92 4.77
CA THR A 14 7.42 -22.82 5.83
C THR A 14 6.77 -21.45 5.86
N LYS A 15 7.54 -20.37 5.76
CA LYS A 15 7.03 -18.99 5.72
C LYS A 15 6.10 -18.79 4.52
N LYS A 16 6.50 -19.27 3.34
CA LYS A 16 5.70 -19.20 2.12
C LYS A 16 4.37 -19.98 2.27
N SER A 17 4.43 -21.20 2.81
CA SER A 17 3.23 -22.00 3.06
C SER A 17 2.26 -21.34 4.03
N LEU A 18 2.77 -20.72 5.10
CA LEU A 18 1.95 -19.95 6.06
C LEU A 18 1.28 -18.76 5.40
N LEU A 19 1.98 -18.03 4.52
CA LEU A 19 1.42 -16.92 3.74
C LEU A 19 0.28 -17.41 2.84
N GLU A 20 0.55 -18.39 2.00
CA GLU A 20 -0.41 -18.91 1.02
C GLU A 20 -1.66 -19.49 1.70
N LYS A 21 -1.47 -20.39 2.68
CA LYS A 21 -2.61 -21.00 3.40
C LYS A 21 -3.36 -20.02 4.30
N GLY A 22 -2.66 -19.03 4.87
CA GLY A 22 -3.29 -17.95 5.60
C GLY A 22 -4.23 -17.15 4.72
N LEU A 23 -3.76 -16.72 3.53
CA LEU A 23 -4.56 -15.95 2.57
C LEU A 23 -5.75 -16.76 2.02
N GLU A 24 -5.57 -18.08 1.72
CA GLU A 24 -6.66 -18.96 1.33
C GLU A 24 -7.76 -19.02 2.41
N LEU A 25 -7.37 -19.25 3.67
CA LEU A 25 -8.32 -19.32 4.78
C LEU A 25 -9.04 -17.98 5.01
N PHE A 26 -8.34 -16.85 4.88
CA PHE A 26 -8.96 -15.53 4.99
C PHE A 26 -9.98 -15.29 3.88
N HIS A 27 -9.69 -15.74 2.67
CA HIS A 27 -10.63 -15.63 1.54
C HIS A 27 -11.89 -16.48 1.77
N GLU A 28 -11.71 -17.73 2.25
CA GLU A 28 -12.82 -18.68 2.45
C GLU A 28 -13.72 -18.31 3.63
N LYS A 29 -13.15 -17.87 4.75
CA LYS A 29 -13.83 -17.75 6.05
C LYS A 29 -13.96 -16.31 6.57
N GLY A 30 -13.28 -15.37 5.91
CA GLY A 30 -13.10 -14.01 6.42
C GLY A 30 -12.00 -13.93 7.49
N PHE A 31 -11.34 -12.78 7.55
CA PHE A 31 -10.20 -12.56 8.45
C PHE A 31 -10.51 -12.83 9.92
N ASP A 32 -11.66 -12.35 10.40
CA ASP A 32 -12.02 -12.42 11.83
C ASP A 32 -12.22 -13.85 12.32
N ASN A 33 -12.72 -14.74 11.44
CA ASN A 33 -13.02 -16.14 11.75
C ASN A 33 -11.82 -17.09 11.65
N VAL A 34 -10.66 -16.60 11.20
CA VAL A 34 -9.44 -17.39 11.08
C VAL A 34 -8.53 -17.16 12.30
N THR A 35 -8.03 -18.25 12.87
CA THR A 35 -7.09 -18.20 14.00
C THR A 35 -5.68 -18.62 13.58
N VAL A 36 -4.67 -18.23 14.35
CA VAL A 36 -3.27 -18.66 14.14
C VAL A 36 -3.18 -20.19 14.19
N GLU A 37 -3.95 -20.83 15.10
CA GLU A 37 -4.02 -22.29 15.21
C GLU A 37 -4.54 -22.96 13.94
N SER A 38 -5.57 -22.37 13.32
CA SER A 38 -6.14 -22.91 12.07
C SER A 38 -5.16 -22.81 10.91
N ILE A 39 -4.39 -21.71 10.82
CA ILE A 39 -3.34 -21.53 9.80
C ILE A 39 -2.20 -22.52 10.03
N ALA A 40 -1.68 -22.62 11.26
CA ALA A 40 -0.61 -23.54 11.60
C ALA A 40 -0.98 -25.00 11.30
N LYS A 41 -2.24 -25.40 11.66
CA LYS A 41 -2.78 -26.71 11.35
C LYS A 41 -2.86 -26.99 9.84
N ALA A 42 -3.31 -26.02 9.05
CA ALA A 42 -3.38 -26.14 7.59
C ALA A 42 -2.00 -26.32 6.94
N CYS A 43 -0.94 -25.82 7.58
CA CYS A 43 0.45 -25.97 7.13
C CYS A 43 1.17 -27.17 7.77
N ASN A 44 0.50 -27.98 8.60
CA ASN A 44 1.11 -29.07 9.38
C ASN A 44 2.30 -28.63 10.25
N VAL A 45 2.23 -27.43 10.84
CA VAL A 45 3.25 -26.89 11.75
C VAL A 45 2.65 -26.58 13.12
N SER A 46 3.51 -26.43 14.14
CA SER A 46 3.06 -26.01 15.46
C SER A 46 2.72 -24.52 15.48
N LYS A 47 1.89 -24.08 16.44
CA LYS A 47 1.64 -22.66 16.72
C LYS A 47 2.94 -21.89 17.02
N GLY A 48 3.91 -22.54 17.70
CA GLY A 48 5.23 -21.96 17.94
C GLY A 48 6.01 -21.71 16.65
N ALA A 49 5.92 -22.62 15.67
CA ALA A 49 6.55 -22.45 14.37
C ALA A 49 5.92 -21.29 13.56
N PHE A 50 4.62 -21.04 13.71
CA PHE A 50 3.99 -19.84 13.15
C PHE A 50 4.65 -18.56 13.69
N TYR A 51 4.79 -18.46 15.03
CA TYR A 51 5.34 -17.27 15.67
C TYR A 51 6.84 -17.03 15.40
N VAL A 52 7.55 -18.00 14.84
CA VAL A 52 8.91 -17.79 14.32
C VAL A 52 8.89 -16.90 13.06
N HIS A 53 7.81 -16.92 12.31
CA HIS A 53 7.71 -16.23 11.01
C HIS A 53 6.81 -14.99 11.04
N TYR A 54 5.75 -15.00 11.84
CA TYR A 54 4.74 -13.94 11.92
C TYR A 54 4.33 -13.70 13.38
N SER A 55 4.32 -12.45 13.83
CA SER A 55 3.89 -12.09 15.19
C SER A 55 2.37 -12.18 15.36
N SER A 56 1.63 -12.09 14.26
CA SER A 56 0.16 -12.16 14.24
C SER A 56 -0.37 -12.63 12.88
N LYS A 57 -1.65 -12.96 12.81
CA LYS A 57 -2.31 -13.23 11.52
C LYS A 57 -2.40 -11.98 10.63
N TYR A 58 -2.38 -10.79 11.23
CA TYR A 58 -2.34 -9.52 10.50
C TYR A 58 -1.05 -9.35 9.69
N ASP A 59 0.09 -9.85 10.18
CA ASP A 59 1.37 -9.73 9.47
C ASP A 59 1.36 -10.48 8.13
N ILE A 60 0.54 -11.54 7.99
CA ILE A 60 0.30 -12.21 6.71
C ILE A 60 -0.37 -11.25 5.71
N PHE A 61 -1.41 -10.52 6.15
CA PHE A 61 -2.05 -9.51 5.33
C PHE A 61 -1.09 -8.38 4.96
N LEU A 62 -0.32 -7.92 5.93
CA LEU A 62 0.64 -6.84 5.72
C LEU A 62 1.76 -7.27 4.75
N GLU A 63 2.23 -8.51 4.82
CA GLU A 63 3.22 -9.04 3.88
C GLU A 63 2.66 -9.10 2.45
N LYS A 64 1.41 -9.56 2.29
CA LYS A 64 0.75 -9.53 0.98
C LYS A 64 0.52 -8.10 0.48
N PHE A 65 0.16 -7.18 1.36
CA PHE A 65 -0.02 -5.78 0.98
C PHE A 65 1.28 -5.12 0.49
N LYS A 66 2.44 -5.56 0.99
CA LYS A 66 3.75 -5.05 0.52
C LYS A 66 4.04 -5.36 -0.95
N ASP A 67 3.35 -6.33 -1.57
CA ASP A 67 3.47 -6.60 -3.01
C ASP A 67 3.13 -5.38 -3.87
N ILE A 68 2.38 -4.42 -3.34
CA ILE A 68 2.08 -3.16 -4.04
C ILE A 68 3.35 -2.34 -4.33
N ASP A 69 4.39 -2.45 -3.52
CA ASP A 69 5.65 -1.75 -3.78
C ASP A 69 6.35 -2.31 -5.02
N ASN A 70 6.22 -3.62 -5.30
CA ASN A 70 6.68 -4.24 -6.55
C ASN A 70 5.86 -3.73 -7.76
N PHE A 71 4.55 -3.53 -7.58
CA PHE A 71 3.72 -2.89 -8.61
C PHE A 71 4.23 -1.47 -8.90
N TYR A 72 4.54 -0.66 -7.91
CA TYR A 72 5.07 0.69 -8.12
C TYR A 72 6.36 0.69 -8.92
N LEU A 73 7.31 -0.20 -8.60
CA LEU A 73 8.58 -0.33 -9.31
C LEU A 73 8.41 -0.71 -10.79
N SER A 74 7.37 -1.47 -11.12
CA SER A 74 7.06 -1.83 -12.51
C SER A 74 6.22 -0.77 -13.22
N PHE A 75 5.36 -0.05 -12.50
CA PHE A 75 4.42 0.91 -13.06
C PHE A 75 5.07 2.28 -13.35
N VAL A 76 5.89 2.79 -12.42
CA VAL A 76 6.51 4.12 -12.56
C VAL A 76 7.30 4.29 -13.87
N PRO A 77 8.10 3.30 -14.32
CA PRO A 77 8.79 3.40 -15.61
C PRO A 77 7.86 3.49 -16.84
N SER A 78 6.57 3.14 -16.70
CA SER A 78 5.59 3.25 -17.78
C SER A 78 4.91 4.63 -17.85
N ILE A 79 5.12 5.50 -16.86
CA ILE A 79 4.62 6.87 -16.86
C ILE A 79 5.48 7.69 -17.82
N PRO A 80 4.87 8.36 -18.84
CA PRO A 80 5.62 9.16 -19.81
C PRO A 80 6.40 10.29 -19.11
N THR A 81 7.66 10.46 -19.50
CA THR A 81 8.59 11.42 -18.87
C THR A 81 8.25 12.87 -19.21
N GLU A 82 7.61 13.10 -20.35
CA GLU A 82 7.18 14.41 -20.85
C GLU A 82 5.99 15.03 -20.12
N LEU A 83 5.25 14.23 -19.35
CA LEU A 83 4.13 14.72 -18.57
C LEU A 83 4.56 15.74 -17.50
N SER A 84 3.65 16.65 -17.17
CA SER A 84 3.80 17.52 -16.00
C SER A 84 3.83 16.71 -14.70
N ALA A 85 4.39 17.26 -13.65
CA ALA A 85 4.41 16.63 -12.33
C ALA A 85 2.98 16.31 -11.85
N SER A 86 2.04 17.21 -12.08
CA SER A 86 0.63 17.01 -11.76
C SER A 86 0.03 15.81 -12.48
N GLU A 87 0.28 15.67 -13.78
CA GLU A 87 -0.22 14.53 -14.57
C GLU A 87 0.41 13.20 -14.12
N LYS A 88 1.72 13.20 -13.82
CA LYS A 88 2.43 12.01 -13.29
C LYS A 88 1.82 11.55 -11.95
N ILE A 89 1.54 12.47 -11.04
CA ILE A 89 0.93 12.18 -9.74
C ILE A 89 -0.48 11.60 -9.92
N ILE A 90 -1.31 12.21 -10.76
CA ILE A 90 -2.67 11.72 -11.04
C ILE A 90 -2.61 10.30 -11.63
N LEU A 91 -1.79 10.09 -12.66
CA LEU A 91 -1.66 8.80 -13.33
C LEU A 91 -1.14 7.71 -12.37
N PHE A 92 -0.16 8.05 -11.54
CA PHE A 92 0.36 7.14 -10.52
C PHE A 92 -0.73 6.71 -9.53
N TYR A 93 -1.53 7.64 -9.02
CA TYR A 93 -2.60 7.31 -8.08
C TYR A 93 -3.77 6.57 -8.74
N GLN A 94 -4.08 6.85 -10.00
CA GLN A 94 -5.05 6.05 -10.75
C GLN A 94 -4.58 4.60 -10.89
N GLY A 95 -3.30 4.38 -11.24
CA GLY A 95 -2.70 3.05 -11.29
C GLY A 95 -2.74 2.34 -9.93
N GLN A 96 -2.41 3.05 -8.86
CA GLN A 96 -2.50 2.54 -7.49
C GLN A 96 -3.94 2.11 -7.15
N MET A 97 -4.94 2.98 -7.38
CA MET A 97 -6.33 2.67 -7.05
C MET A 97 -6.87 1.51 -7.89
N THR A 98 -6.46 1.41 -9.15
CA THR A 98 -6.77 0.26 -10.02
C THR A 98 -6.19 -1.03 -9.42
N TYR A 99 -4.94 -1.02 -8.99
CA TYR A 99 -4.32 -2.18 -8.33
C TYR A 99 -5.04 -2.55 -7.02
N LEU A 100 -5.35 -1.57 -6.18
CA LEU A 100 -6.07 -1.80 -4.93
C LEU A 100 -7.46 -2.40 -5.18
N ARG A 101 -8.19 -1.90 -6.19
CA ARG A 101 -9.54 -2.33 -6.52
C ARG A 101 -9.56 -3.72 -7.17
N ASP A 102 -8.73 -3.93 -8.20
CA ASP A 102 -8.86 -5.06 -9.13
C ASP A 102 -7.97 -6.25 -8.73
N VAL A 103 -6.84 -6.00 -8.02
CA VAL A 103 -5.89 -7.05 -7.63
C VAL A 103 -6.05 -7.44 -6.16
N LEU A 104 -6.11 -6.47 -5.25
CA LEU A 104 -6.23 -6.75 -3.82
C LEU A 104 -7.68 -6.87 -3.36
N GLY A 105 -8.55 -6.05 -3.88
CA GLY A 105 -9.98 -6.02 -3.54
C GLY A 105 -10.31 -5.21 -2.28
N LYS A 106 -11.54 -4.72 -2.25
CA LYS A 106 -12.04 -3.80 -1.22
C LYS A 106 -11.97 -4.38 0.20
N ASP A 107 -12.36 -5.66 0.37
CA ASP A 107 -12.40 -6.28 1.69
C ASP A 107 -11.00 -6.54 2.25
N PHE A 108 -10.03 -6.85 1.38
CA PHE A 108 -8.64 -6.95 1.77
C PHE A 108 -8.12 -5.58 2.28
N ILE A 109 -8.35 -4.51 1.54
CA ILE A 109 -7.93 -3.15 1.93
C ILE A 109 -8.64 -2.71 3.21
N ARG A 110 -9.95 -2.99 3.35
CA ARG A 110 -10.68 -2.72 4.60
C ARG A 110 -10.02 -3.40 5.79
N THR A 111 -9.67 -4.68 5.67
CA THR A 111 -9.00 -5.43 6.75
C THR A 111 -7.66 -4.82 7.13
N ILE A 112 -6.83 -4.41 6.16
CA ILE A 112 -5.56 -3.72 6.41
C ILE A 112 -5.78 -2.44 7.22
N TYR A 113 -6.70 -1.58 6.79
CA TYR A 113 -6.92 -0.28 7.44
C TYR A 113 -7.59 -0.41 8.82
N THR A 114 -8.60 -1.27 8.96
CA THR A 114 -9.28 -1.47 10.26
C THR A 114 -8.37 -2.12 11.29
N SER A 115 -7.55 -3.09 10.89
CA SER A 115 -6.58 -3.71 11.79
C SER A 115 -5.49 -2.71 12.19
N ALA A 116 -5.02 -1.87 11.27
CA ALA A 116 -4.06 -0.82 11.58
C ALA A 116 -4.61 0.20 12.58
N LEU A 117 -5.88 0.61 12.44
CA LEU A 117 -6.54 1.52 13.39
C LEU A 117 -6.72 0.93 14.78
N ALA A 118 -6.81 -0.39 14.90
CA ALA A 118 -6.92 -1.09 16.19
C ALA A 118 -5.56 -1.24 16.91
N LEU A 119 -4.46 -0.98 16.23
CA LEU A 119 -3.10 -1.05 16.77
C LEU A 119 -2.61 0.35 17.11
N THR A 120 -1.74 0.46 18.13
CA THR A 120 -0.92 1.65 18.29
C THR A 120 0.18 1.58 17.22
N ILE A 121 0.04 2.40 16.18
CA ILE A 121 1.00 2.44 15.07
C ILE A 121 2.12 3.41 15.45
N ASP A 122 3.36 2.96 15.39
CA ASP A 122 4.55 3.79 15.45
C ASP A 122 4.93 4.35 14.06
N ASP A 123 5.92 5.23 14.02
CA ASP A 123 6.38 5.87 12.79
C ASP A 123 7.02 4.86 11.81
N ASP A 124 7.45 3.70 12.29
CA ASP A 124 8.06 2.63 11.49
C ASP A 124 7.03 1.67 10.89
N HIS A 125 5.73 1.83 11.23
CA HIS A 125 4.69 0.98 10.66
C HIS A 125 4.60 1.18 9.14
N TYR A 126 4.46 0.07 8.39
CA TYR A 126 4.47 0.09 6.93
C TYR A 126 3.52 1.12 6.29
N LEU A 127 2.35 1.38 6.88
CA LEU A 127 1.39 2.36 6.32
C LEU A 127 1.79 3.82 6.55
N THR A 128 2.65 4.09 7.52
CA THR A 128 3.04 5.45 7.95
C THR A 128 4.50 5.78 7.66
N ASN A 129 5.34 4.77 7.44
CA ASN A 129 6.77 4.94 7.19
C ASN A 129 7.02 5.73 5.90
N GLN A 130 7.59 6.93 6.05
CA GLN A 130 7.88 7.85 4.94
C GLN A 130 9.01 7.37 4.02
N ASN A 131 9.82 6.39 4.46
CA ASN A 131 10.85 5.77 3.61
C ASN A 131 10.29 4.74 2.62
N ARG A 132 8.97 4.49 2.65
CA ARG A 132 8.31 3.56 1.74
C ARG A 132 8.27 4.12 0.32
N GLN A 133 8.35 3.24 -0.69
CA GLN A 133 8.37 3.57 -2.12
C GLN A 133 7.27 4.57 -2.53
N LEU A 134 6.04 4.39 -2.05
CA LEU A 134 4.94 5.30 -2.30
C LEU A 134 5.30 6.77 -2.01
N TYR A 135 5.85 7.04 -0.83
CA TYR A 135 6.16 8.41 -0.42
C TYR A 135 7.36 8.98 -1.18
N GLN A 136 8.36 8.15 -1.47
CA GLN A 136 9.55 8.55 -2.25
C GLN A 136 9.18 8.90 -3.69
N ILE A 137 8.29 8.14 -4.33
CA ILE A 137 7.81 8.40 -5.69
C ILE A 137 7.04 9.73 -5.73
N ILE A 138 6.08 9.93 -4.82
CA ILE A 138 5.32 11.18 -4.77
C ILE A 138 6.24 12.37 -4.49
N HIS A 139 7.19 12.20 -3.56
CA HIS A 139 8.15 13.25 -3.25
C HIS A 139 8.99 13.64 -4.48
N SER A 140 9.49 12.66 -5.24
CA SER A 140 10.27 12.94 -6.46
C SER A 140 9.48 13.67 -7.54
N PHE A 141 8.18 13.32 -7.74
CA PHE A 141 7.33 14.05 -8.68
C PHE A 141 7.04 15.49 -8.21
N VAL A 142 6.90 15.68 -6.90
CA VAL A 142 6.70 17.02 -6.32
C VAL A 142 7.97 17.87 -6.47
N GLU A 143 9.15 17.31 -6.21
CA GLU A 143 10.44 18.02 -6.44
C GLU A 143 10.58 18.44 -7.91
N GLU A 144 10.31 17.52 -8.84
CA GLU A 144 10.30 17.85 -10.28
C GLU A 144 9.34 19.01 -10.60
N GLY A 145 8.13 19.01 -10.03
CA GLY A 145 7.15 20.08 -10.23
C GLY A 145 7.60 21.42 -9.65
N ILE A 146 8.28 21.42 -8.51
CA ILE A 146 8.86 22.63 -7.92
C ILE A 146 9.99 23.17 -8.82
N GLU A 147 10.90 22.32 -9.29
CA GLU A 147 12.00 22.70 -10.19
C GLU A 147 11.50 23.26 -11.52
N ARG A 148 10.39 22.73 -12.04
CA ARG A 148 9.74 23.23 -13.28
C ARG A 148 8.82 24.43 -13.05
N ASN A 149 8.72 24.96 -11.82
CA ASN A 149 7.80 26.03 -11.46
C ASN A 149 6.32 25.69 -11.71
N GLU A 150 5.94 24.41 -11.70
CA GLU A 150 4.55 23.99 -11.75
C GLU A 150 3.85 24.22 -10.41
N PHE A 151 4.56 23.95 -9.31
CA PHE A 151 4.05 24.14 -7.95
C PHE A 151 4.60 25.40 -7.29
N ARG A 152 3.79 25.94 -6.40
CA ARG A 152 4.13 27.12 -5.62
C ARG A 152 5.37 26.88 -4.75
N GLN A 153 6.21 27.93 -4.63
CA GLN A 153 7.53 27.86 -3.98
C GLN A 153 7.50 28.17 -2.47
N ASP A 154 6.36 28.59 -1.94
CA ASP A 154 6.18 28.95 -0.51
C ASP A 154 5.89 27.73 0.37
N PHE A 155 5.70 26.54 -0.23
CA PHE A 155 5.59 25.25 0.48
C PHE A 155 6.79 24.36 0.18
N SER A 156 7.24 23.62 1.19
CA SER A 156 8.27 22.59 0.99
C SER A 156 7.72 21.37 0.23
N ALA A 157 8.60 20.65 -0.49
CA ALA A 157 8.24 19.42 -1.17
C ALA A 157 7.59 18.40 -0.21
N ASN A 158 8.12 18.28 1.01
CA ASN A 158 7.55 17.41 2.04
C ASN A 158 6.10 17.78 2.39
N TYR A 159 5.81 19.09 2.53
CA TYR A 159 4.46 19.53 2.86
C TYR A 159 3.48 19.25 1.74
N ILE A 160 3.84 19.54 0.49
CA ILE A 160 3.04 19.25 -0.71
C ILE A 160 2.78 17.74 -0.81
N SER A 161 3.84 16.92 -0.70
CA SER A 161 3.75 15.46 -0.76
C SER A 161 2.81 14.90 0.32
N MET A 162 2.87 15.46 1.54
CA MET A 162 2.00 15.07 2.63
C MET A 162 0.53 15.41 2.36
N LEU A 163 0.22 16.59 1.79
CA LEU A 163 -1.14 16.97 1.42
C LEU A 163 -1.73 16.01 0.38
N ILE A 164 -0.98 15.73 -0.68
CA ILE A 164 -1.38 14.83 -1.76
C ILE A 164 -1.60 13.41 -1.22
N THR A 165 -0.72 12.93 -0.35
CA THR A 165 -0.85 11.59 0.25
C THR A 165 -2.05 11.49 1.21
N ARG A 166 -2.40 12.57 1.91
CA ARG A 166 -3.62 12.63 2.74
C ARG A 166 -4.88 12.54 1.89
N CYS A 167 -4.89 13.19 0.72
CA CYS A 167 -5.97 13.07 -0.26
C CYS A 167 -6.18 11.61 -0.67
N MET A 168 -5.11 10.92 -1.04
CA MET A 168 -5.14 9.49 -1.38
C MET A 168 -5.70 8.63 -0.25
N ARG A 169 -5.25 8.84 1.00
CA ARG A 169 -5.77 8.09 2.16
C ARG A 169 -7.25 8.36 2.42
N GLY A 170 -7.70 9.61 2.25
CA GLY A 170 -9.11 9.98 2.33
C GLY A 170 -9.95 9.22 1.30
N THR A 171 -9.49 9.15 0.05
CA THR A 171 -10.18 8.39 -1.02
C THR A 171 -10.27 6.89 -0.70
N ILE A 172 -9.19 6.29 -0.19
CA ILE A 172 -9.21 4.88 0.23
C ILE A 172 -10.22 4.68 1.37
N TYR A 173 -10.20 5.57 2.37
CA TYR A 173 -11.12 5.52 3.51
C TYR A 173 -12.57 5.58 3.05
N ASP A 174 -12.94 6.52 2.20
CA ASP A 174 -14.29 6.63 1.67
C ASP A 174 -14.66 5.40 0.85
N TRP A 175 -13.78 4.92 -0.02
CA TRP A 175 -14.01 3.71 -0.81
C TRP A 175 -14.30 2.48 0.07
N ILE A 176 -13.56 2.26 1.17
CA ILE A 176 -13.78 1.08 2.02
C ILE A 176 -15.04 1.20 2.91
N ILE A 177 -15.51 2.41 3.20
CA ILE A 177 -16.72 2.66 4.00
C ILE A 177 -17.98 2.62 3.16
N PHE A 178 -18.01 3.35 2.03
CA PHE A 178 -19.19 3.43 1.19
C PHE A 178 -19.39 2.14 0.39
N ARG A 179 -20.60 1.54 0.49
CA ARG A 179 -20.97 0.37 -0.30
C ARG A 179 -21.24 0.81 -1.74
N ASP A 180 -20.51 0.25 -2.70
CA ASP A 180 -20.75 0.25 -4.17
C ASP A 180 -21.15 1.58 -4.84
N ARG A 181 -20.95 2.71 -4.20
CA ARG A 181 -21.30 4.04 -4.71
C ARG A 181 -20.13 4.87 -5.19
N LEU A 182 -18.90 4.37 -4.99
CA LEU A 182 -17.69 5.12 -5.24
C LEU A 182 -16.68 4.27 -6.00
N ASP A 183 -16.29 4.72 -7.20
CA ASP A 183 -15.13 4.17 -7.91
C ASP A 183 -13.86 4.90 -7.45
N PRO A 184 -12.94 4.22 -6.76
CA PRO A 184 -11.76 4.87 -6.19
C PRO A 184 -10.82 5.46 -7.26
N VAL A 185 -10.87 4.94 -8.50
CA VAL A 185 -10.04 5.44 -9.61
C VAL A 185 -10.55 6.79 -10.12
N VAL A 186 -11.87 6.94 -10.23
CA VAL A 186 -12.50 8.21 -10.63
C VAL A 186 -12.34 9.25 -9.51
N GLU A 187 -12.59 8.83 -8.27
CA GLU A 187 -12.57 9.73 -7.13
C GLU A 187 -11.16 10.26 -6.84
N ILE A 188 -10.13 9.41 -6.91
CA ILE A 188 -8.76 9.84 -6.68
C ILE A 188 -8.30 10.88 -7.72
N GLN A 189 -8.73 10.73 -8.98
CA GLN A 189 -8.45 11.71 -10.02
C GLN A 189 -9.05 13.07 -9.66
N SER A 190 -10.35 13.10 -9.35
CA SER A 190 -11.08 14.32 -8.97
C SER A 190 -10.45 15.03 -7.79
N MET A 191 -10.24 14.29 -6.70
CA MET A 191 -9.70 14.82 -5.46
C MET A 191 -8.26 15.31 -5.63
N THR A 192 -7.42 14.52 -6.29
CA THR A 192 -6.01 14.90 -6.51
C THR A 192 -5.92 16.11 -7.43
N SER A 193 -6.72 16.19 -8.51
CA SER A 193 -6.74 17.35 -9.40
C SER A 193 -7.12 18.64 -8.65
N ALA A 194 -8.15 18.59 -7.80
CA ALA A 194 -8.58 19.76 -7.02
C ALA A 194 -7.49 20.25 -6.05
N VAL A 195 -6.77 19.31 -5.41
CA VAL A 195 -5.64 19.66 -4.52
C VAL A 195 -4.47 20.23 -5.31
N LEU A 196 -4.10 19.60 -6.43
CA LEU A 196 -2.99 20.06 -7.28
C LEU A 196 -3.27 21.44 -7.90
N ASP A 197 -4.52 21.72 -8.30
CA ASP A 197 -4.91 23.03 -8.80
C ASP A 197 -4.69 24.16 -7.76
N GLY A 198 -4.95 23.86 -6.47
CA GLY A 198 -4.65 24.78 -5.37
C GLY A 198 -3.17 24.93 -5.04
N LEU A 199 -2.32 24.04 -5.55
CA LEU A 199 -0.86 24.03 -5.34
C LEU A 199 -0.07 24.58 -6.53
N LYS A 200 -0.75 24.92 -7.64
CA LYS A 200 -0.09 25.51 -8.81
C LYS A 200 0.60 26.83 -8.47
N SER A 201 1.73 27.09 -9.13
CA SER A 201 2.42 28.37 -9.05
C SER A 201 1.49 29.48 -9.54
N THR A 202 1.28 30.49 -8.72
CA THR A 202 0.63 31.72 -9.15
C THR A 202 1.71 32.58 -9.80
N LYS A 203 1.59 32.83 -11.11
CA LYS A 203 2.44 33.76 -11.83
C LYS A 203 2.28 35.19 -11.28
#